data_25d158cc57c9083037d33aa4f36dcf79
#
_entry.id   25d158cc57c9083037d33aa4f36dcf79
#
_cell.length_a   1.000
_cell.length_b   1.000
_cell.length_c   1.000
_cell.angle_alpha   90.00
_cell.angle_beta   90.00
_cell.angle_gamma   90.00
#
_symmetry.space_group_name_H-M   'P 1'
#
loop_
_entity.id
_entity.type
_entity.pdbx_description
1 polymer ?
#
loop_
_entity_poly.entity_id
_entity_poly.type
_entity_poly.pdbx_seq_one_letter_code
_entity_poly.pdbx_strand_id
1 'polypeptide(L)'
;MIDPATFNLLRQFRARVYQRFDKRADALFELLDAVTVAGLVPSLAYLSLPPVHRRRWGSLYDALAAGDIDAPALRELVARYPLDDGQPIYALDTSVWPRDDAETSPGRAYYHSSSRQSAGQPITTGWSYAWLAQLNFTHDSWTAPLDVQRVQAGGNAHAVAAAQIWELVERLPADGPVPLFVFDAGYDPEAIARELAELDGQVAVLVRLRSDRCFYADPPPVVGEKVGRPRRHGQKFTCAEERTWWTPTREHCEEHTQYGRVRVRAWAGVHTKTHNHPAKGSYRTKAVVRGTLVLVEVERLPRQTRIPRRLWLWWRGPGQPDLAVLWRAYVHRFDLEHTYRFCKQTLNWTTPRVRTPQQADRWTWLVTLAYTQLRLARRSIEDVHLPWEPPQRPDRRMLTAARVRQAFPQLLLTLDTPANAPKPCGRSPGRPKGARSGRAPRFPAFKKAA
;
A
#
# COMPACT_ATOMS: atom_id res chain seq x y z
N MET A 1 22.45 -22.46 -9.71
CA MET A 1 21.47 -23.29 -10.51
C MET A 1 20.06 -22.88 -10.10
N ILE A 2 19.23 -22.51 -11.07
CA ILE A 2 17.84 -22.04 -10.76
C ILE A 2 17.04 -23.21 -10.20
N ASP A 3 16.37 -23.00 -9.06
CA ASP A 3 15.44 -24.00 -8.50
C ASP A 3 14.28 -24.26 -9.48
N PRO A 4 14.09 -25.50 -9.96
CA PRO A 4 13.07 -25.84 -10.94
C PRO A 4 11.65 -25.51 -10.49
N ALA A 5 11.35 -25.62 -9.19
CA ALA A 5 10.02 -25.33 -8.63
C ALA A 5 9.69 -23.83 -8.73
N THR A 6 10.63 -22.98 -8.33
CA THR A 6 10.46 -21.51 -8.41
C THR A 6 10.42 -21.04 -9.87
N PHE A 7 11.21 -21.66 -10.75
CA PHE A 7 11.17 -21.37 -12.19
C PHE A 7 9.78 -21.67 -12.78
N ASN A 8 9.24 -22.85 -12.48
CA ASN A 8 7.89 -23.24 -12.92
C ASN A 8 6.80 -22.33 -12.34
N LEU A 9 6.93 -21.94 -11.07
CA LEU A 9 6.01 -21.01 -10.41
C LEU A 9 5.97 -19.65 -11.15
N LEU A 10 7.14 -19.10 -11.45
CA LEU A 10 7.24 -17.82 -12.16
C LEU A 10 6.69 -17.92 -13.59
N ARG A 11 6.99 -19.02 -14.30
CA ARG A 11 6.47 -19.28 -15.63
C ARG A 11 4.94 -19.37 -15.64
N GLN A 12 4.35 -20.09 -14.69
CA GLN A 12 2.89 -20.16 -14.52
C GLN A 12 2.28 -18.81 -14.17
N PHE A 13 2.90 -18.05 -13.26
CA PHE A 13 2.43 -16.71 -12.92
C PHE A 13 2.39 -15.82 -14.17
N ARG A 14 3.46 -15.78 -14.97
CA ARG A 14 3.55 -14.99 -16.21
C ARG A 14 2.47 -15.37 -17.21
N ALA A 15 2.25 -16.67 -17.44
CA ALA A 15 1.21 -17.15 -18.35
C ALA A 15 -0.20 -16.73 -17.87
N ARG A 16 -0.47 -16.84 -16.56
CA ARG A 16 -1.75 -16.42 -15.97
C ARG A 16 -1.96 -14.90 -16.03
N VAL A 17 -0.90 -14.10 -15.83
CA VAL A 17 -0.96 -12.64 -16.00
C VAL A 17 -1.33 -12.28 -17.43
N TYR A 18 -0.70 -12.91 -18.42
CA TYR A 18 -0.99 -12.65 -19.84
C TYR A 18 -2.46 -12.91 -20.18
N GLN A 19 -3.05 -13.98 -19.64
CA GLN A 19 -4.46 -14.34 -19.81
C GLN A 19 -5.45 -13.31 -19.23
N ARG A 20 -4.99 -12.36 -18.40
CA ARG A 20 -5.80 -11.28 -17.79
C ARG A 20 -5.66 -9.95 -18.52
N PHE A 21 -5.02 -9.96 -19.66
CA PHE A 21 -4.94 -8.80 -20.56
C PHE A 21 -5.86 -9.04 -21.75
N ASP A 22 -6.99 -8.33 -21.81
CA ASP A 22 -8.01 -8.58 -22.83
C ASP A 22 -7.70 -7.89 -24.16
N LYS A 23 -7.27 -6.62 -24.11
CA LYS A 23 -6.91 -5.86 -25.31
C LYS A 23 -5.46 -5.43 -25.26
N ARG A 24 -4.77 -5.47 -26.41
CA ARG A 24 -3.34 -5.15 -26.52
C ARG A 24 -2.46 -6.03 -25.59
N ALA A 25 -2.89 -7.24 -25.30
CA ALA A 25 -2.26 -8.17 -24.37
C ALA A 25 -0.76 -8.30 -24.61
N ASP A 26 -0.35 -8.56 -25.85
CA ASP A 26 1.07 -8.71 -26.19
C ASP A 26 1.90 -7.46 -25.87
N ALA A 27 1.37 -6.27 -26.19
CA ALA A 27 2.09 -5.01 -25.96
C ALA A 27 2.12 -4.65 -24.47
N LEU A 28 1.05 -4.93 -23.72
CA LEU A 28 1.01 -4.78 -22.26
C LEU A 28 2.00 -5.73 -21.57
N PHE A 29 2.09 -6.97 -22.05
CA PHE A 29 2.97 -7.96 -21.47
C PHE A 29 4.45 -7.65 -21.74
N GLU A 30 4.80 -7.24 -22.96
CA GLU A 30 6.15 -6.78 -23.27
C GLU A 30 6.52 -5.49 -22.53
N LEU A 31 5.53 -4.62 -22.28
CA LEU A 31 5.71 -3.44 -21.44
C LEU A 31 5.98 -3.83 -19.97
N LEU A 32 5.27 -4.84 -19.45
CA LEU A 32 5.53 -5.42 -18.13
C LEU A 32 6.96 -5.94 -18.00
N ASP A 33 7.43 -6.70 -18.99
CA ASP A 33 8.79 -7.21 -19.02
C ASP A 33 9.82 -6.07 -19.12
N ALA A 34 9.55 -5.05 -19.95
CA ALA A 34 10.43 -3.90 -20.07
C ALA A 34 10.54 -3.11 -18.74
N VAL A 35 9.45 -2.92 -18.01
CA VAL A 35 9.47 -2.31 -16.66
C VAL A 35 10.32 -3.11 -15.70
N THR A 36 10.22 -4.43 -15.77
CA THR A 36 10.93 -5.32 -14.84
C THR A 36 12.44 -5.28 -15.06
N VAL A 37 12.91 -5.17 -16.32
CA VAL A 37 14.35 -5.20 -16.65
C VAL A 37 14.98 -3.82 -16.82
N ALA A 38 14.23 -2.81 -17.26
CA ALA A 38 14.77 -1.47 -17.42
C ALA A 38 15.13 -0.84 -16.08
N GLY A 39 16.15 0.02 -16.08
CA GLY A 39 16.44 0.89 -14.96
C GLY A 39 15.46 2.06 -14.86
N LEU A 40 15.85 3.05 -14.08
CA LEU A 40 15.16 4.34 -14.09
C LEU A 40 15.28 4.94 -15.50
N VAL A 41 14.13 5.30 -16.08
CA VAL A 41 14.06 5.89 -17.41
C VAL A 41 13.46 7.31 -17.34
N PRO A 42 13.90 8.24 -18.20
CA PRO A 42 13.38 9.60 -18.19
C PRO A 42 11.95 9.70 -18.76
N SER A 43 11.52 8.75 -19.58
CA SER A 43 10.16 8.70 -20.12
C SER A 43 9.75 7.28 -20.54
N LEU A 44 8.45 7.08 -20.73
CA LEU A 44 7.87 5.80 -21.17
C LEU A 44 8.51 5.27 -22.46
N ALA A 45 8.86 6.15 -23.41
CA ALA A 45 9.45 5.75 -24.70
C ALA A 45 10.74 4.94 -24.54
N TYR A 46 11.56 5.22 -23.51
CA TYR A 46 12.81 4.48 -23.26
C TYR A 46 12.60 3.02 -22.85
N LEU A 47 11.38 2.66 -22.41
CA LEU A 47 11.04 1.25 -22.15
C LEU A 47 10.91 0.41 -23.43
N SER A 48 11.00 1.01 -24.61
CA SER A 48 11.09 0.27 -25.87
C SER A 48 12.52 -0.15 -26.24
N LEU A 49 13.52 0.28 -25.49
CA LEU A 49 14.94 -0.04 -25.77
C LEU A 49 15.37 -1.43 -25.29
N PRO A 50 14.88 -1.97 -24.14
CA PRO A 50 15.21 -3.33 -23.75
C PRO A 50 14.75 -4.35 -24.82
N PRO A 51 15.58 -5.38 -25.13
CA PRO A 51 15.27 -6.38 -26.16
C PRO A 51 13.96 -7.15 -25.93
N VAL A 52 13.48 -7.20 -24.70
CA VAL A 52 12.22 -7.83 -24.32
C VAL A 52 10.99 -7.11 -24.90
N HIS A 53 11.13 -5.84 -25.28
CA HIS A 53 10.10 -5.09 -25.98
C HIS A 53 10.37 -5.14 -27.50
N ARG A 54 9.72 -6.08 -28.17
CA ARG A 54 9.93 -6.36 -29.62
C ARG A 54 9.16 -5.42 -30.53
N ARG A 55 8.38 -4.48 -29.96
CA ARG A 55 7.50 -3.54 -30.67
C ARG A 55 8.11 -2.15 -30.71
N ARG A 56 7.55 -1.28 -31.59
CA ARG A 56 7.98 0.12 -31.66
C ARG A 56 7.51 0.90 -30.42
N TRP A 57 8.20 1.98 -30.09
CA TRP A 57 7.88 2.83 -28.94
C TRP A 57 6.42 3.31 -28.90
N GLY A 58 5.76 3.54 -30.05
CA GLY A 58 4.34 3.92 -30.12
C GLY A 58 3.40 2.89 -29.51
N SER A 59 3.75 1.60 -29.58
CA SER A 59 2.93 0.52 -29.02
C SER A 59 2.81 0.56 -27.49
N LEU A 60 3.77 1.17 -26.79
CA LEU A 60 3.72 1.36 -25.33
C LEU A 60 2.58 2.32 -24.97
N TYR A 61 2.49 3.43 -25.69
CA TYR A 61 1.40 4.41 -25.49
C TYR A 61 0.05 3.85 -25.90
N ASP A 62 -0.01 3.11 -27.02
CA ASP A 62 -1.23 2.45 -27.46
C ASP A 62 -1.70 1.36 -26.49
N ALA A 63 -0.77 0.61 -25.91
CA ALA A 63 -1.07 -0.39 -24.90
C ALA A 63 -1.73 0.25 -23.65
N LEU A 64 -1.19 1.38 -23.18
CA LEU A 64 -1.79 2.11 -22.05
C LEU A 64 -3.08 2.84 -22.44
N ALA A 65 -3.21 3.33 -23.67
CA ALA A 65 -4.38 4.08 -24.11
C ALA A 65 -5.59 3.17 -24.43
N ALA A 66 -5.35 2.10 -25.17
CA ALA A 66 -6.38 1.23 -25.74
C ALA A 66 -6.34 -0.22 -25.23
N GLY A 67 -5.38 -0.54 -24.36
CA GLY A 67 -5.31 -1.84 -23.70
C GLY A 67 -6.42 -2.02 -22.68
N ASP A 68 -6.64 -3.26 -22.27
CA ASP A 68 -7.59 -3.60 -21.23
C ASP A 68 -7.01 -4.69 -20.33
N ILE A 69 -7.28 -4.59 -19.03
CA ILE A 69 -6.81 -5.53 -18.01
C ILE A 69 -7.99 -5.91 -17.11
N ASP A 70 -8.12 -7.19 -16.81
CA ASP A 70 -9.07 -7.70 -15.84
C ASP A 70 -8.51 -7.50 -14.42
N ALA A 71 -8.70 -6.31 -13.84
CA ALA A 71 -8.19 -5.97 -12.52
C ALA A 71 -8.78 -6.87 -11.39
N PRO A 72 -10.07 -7.22 -11.37
CA PRO A 72 -10.61 -8.22 -10.44
C PRO A 72 -9.88 -9.55 -10.50
N ALA A 73 -9.69 -10.12 -11.68
CA ALA A 73 -8.98 -11.39 -11.84
C ALA A 73 -7.47 -11.29 -11.53
N LEU A 74 -6.86 -10.11 -11.71
CA LEU A 74 -5.48 -9.86 -11.27
C LEU A 74 -5.36 -9.86 -9.74
N ARG A 75 -6.34 -9.30 -9.01
CA ARG A 75 -6.39 -9.38 -7.52
C ARG A 75 -6.45 -10.83 -7.07
N GLU A 76 -7.34 -11.62 -7.66
CA GLU A 76 -7.42 -13.05 -7.37
C GLU A 76 -6.09 -13.77 -7.68
N LEU A 77 -5.46 -13.41 -8.77
CA LEU A 77 -4.19 -14.01 -9.16
C LEU A 77 -3.09 -13.71 -8.14
N VAL A 78 -2.87 -12.43 -7.80
CA VAL A 78 -1.77 -12.06 -6.88
C VAL A 78 -2.02 -12.59 -5.46
N ALA A 79 -3.28 -12.73 -5.03
CA ALA A 79 -3.64 -13.32 -3.74
C ALA A 79 -3.25 -14.80 -3.61
N ARG A 80 -3.08 -15.52 -4.73
CA ARG A 80 -2.60 -16.93 -4.74
C ARG A 80 -1.10 -17.06 -4.47
N TYR A 81 -0.38 -15.96 -4.39
CA TYR A 81 1.05 -15.91 -4.16
C TYR A 81 1.37 -15.09 -2.89
N PRO A 82 0.95 -15.56 -1.70
CA PRO A 82 1.24 -14.87 -0.44
C PRO A 82 2.74 -14.90 -0.13
N LEU A 83 3.13 -14.27 0.96
CA LEU A 83 4.43 -14.47 1.58
C LEU A 83 4.47 -15.79 2.32
N ASP A 84 5.61 -16.47 2.29
CA ASP A 84 5.75 -17.85 2.78
C ASP A 84 5.60 -17.98 4.31
N ASP A 85 5.88 -16.93 5.05
CA ASP A 85 5.84 -16.91 6.52
C ASP A 85 4.47 -16.50 7.10
N GLY A 86 3.49 -16.61 6.28
CA GLY A 86 2.06 -16.63 6.36
C GLY A 86 1.28 -16.15 7.56
N GLN A 87 1.76 -15.24 8.40
CA GLN A 87 0.84 -14.55 9.29
C GLN A 87 -0.08 -13.63 8.46
N PRO A 88 -1.39 -13.64 8.68
CA PRO A 88 -2.32 -12.81 7.93
C PRO A 88 -2.27 -11.35 8.42
N ILE A 89 -1.12 -10.70 8.23
CA ILE A 89 -0.90 -9.32 8.62
C ILE A 89 -0.69 -8.49 7.35
N TYR A 90 -1.51 -7.46 7.21
CA TYR A 90 -1.61 -6.66 6.02
C TYR A 90 -1.44 -5.18 6.35
N ALA A 91 -0.76 -4.43 5.50
CA ALA A 91 -0.70 -2.97 5.57
C ALA A 91 -1.56 -2.35 4.50
N LEU A 92 -2.25 -1.27 4.88
CA LEU A 92 -2.97 -0.40 3.96
C LEU A 92 -2.41 1.01 4.08
N ASP A 93 -2.13 1.60 2.92
CA ASP A 93 -1.67 2.97 2.86
C ASP A 93 -1.99 3.57 1.48
N THR A 94 -1.96 4.91 1.41
CA THR A 94 -2.14 5.62 0.14
C THR A 94 -0.85 6.24 -0.33
N SER A 95 -0.63 6.19 -1.64
CA SER A 95 0.50 6.88 -2.24
C SER A 95 0.08 7.71 -3.44
N VAL A 96 0.59 8.93 -3.54
CA VAL A 96 0.22 9.88 -4.59
C VAL A 96 1.14 9.72 -5.80
N TRP A 97 0.52 9.75 -6.97
CA TRP A 97 1.17 9.98 -8.25
C TRP A 97 1.03 11.46 -8.60
N PRO A 98 2.09 12.28 -8.44
CA PRO A 98 2.04 13.71 -8.72
C PRO A 98 1.82 13.99 -10.22
N ARG A 99 0.93 14.92 -10.52
CA ARG A 99 0.60 15.37 -11.87
C ARG A 99 0.29 16.86 -11.89
N ASP A 100 1.19 17.66 -11.33
CA ASP A 100 1.06 19.11 -11.30
C ASP A 100 1.15 19.74 -12.71
N ASP A 101 1.88 19.06 -13.60
CA ASP A 101 2.09 19.44 -14.99
C ASP A 101 0.90 19.13 -15.93
N ALA A 102 -0.13 18.48 -15.46
CA ALA A 102 -1.13 17.84 -16.32
C ALA A 102 -2.53 18.47 -16.21
N GLU A 103 -2.66 19.75 -16.49
CA GLU A 103 -3.96 20.46 -16.48
C GLU A 103 -5.02 19.81 -17.37
N THR A 104 -4.62 19.07 -18.41
CA THR A 104 -5.52 18.36 -19.33
C THR A 104 -5.85 16.94 -18.88
N SER A 105 -5.42 16.53 -17.70
CA SER A 105 -5.72 15.22 -17.12
C SER A 105 -6.88 15.32 -16.13
N PRO A 106 -7.98 14.55 -16.32
CA PRO A 106 -9.14 14.60 -15.43
C PRO A 106 -8.88 13.87 -14.10
N GLY A 107 -9.75 14.11 -13.12
CA GLY A 107 -9.80 13.36 -11.86
C GLY A 107 -8.60 13.57 -10.95
N ARG A 108 -7.85 14.67 -11.10
CA ARG A 108 -6.80 15.05 -10.16
C ARG A 108 -7.42 15.74 -8.94
N ALA A 109 -6.79 15.53 -7.77
CA ALA A 109 -7.11 16.25 -6.55
C ALA A 109 -5.85 16.83 -5.91
N TYR A 110 -6.03 17.71 -4.92
CA TYR A 110 -4.95 18.24 -4.11
C TYR A 110 -4.62 17.29 -2.97
N TYR A 111 -3.33 17.03 -2.78
CA TYR A 111 -2.81 16.19 -1.73
C TYR A 111 -1.68 16.89 -0.97
N HIS A 112 -1.60 16.64 0.34
CA HIS A 112 -0.46 17.07 1.12
C HIS A 112 0.76 16.21 0.77
N SER A 113 1.86 16.86 0.40
CA SER A 113 3.14 16.19 0.16
C SER A 113 4.13 16.60 1.25
N SER A 114 4.58 15.64 2.04
CA SER A 114 5.60 15.86 3.07
C SER A 114 7.03 15.92 2.50
N SER A 115 7.19 15.83 1.19
CA SER A 115 8.49 15.85 0.54
C SER A 115 9.11 17.25 0.62
N ARG A 116 10.30 17.35 1.20
CA ARG A 116 11.12 18.57 1.24
C ARG A 116 11.56 19.07 -0.14
N GLN A 117 11.33 18.31 -1.20
CA GLN A 117 11.74 18.62 -2.57
C GLN A 117 10.75 19.47 -3.35
N SER A 118 9.55 19.70 -2.83
CA SER A 118 8.53 20.51 -3.50
C SER A 118 8.66 22.00 -3.18
N ALA A 119 9.85 22.60 -3.33
CA ALA A 119 10.09 24.06 -3.32
C ALA A 119 9.26 24.84 -2.27
N GLY A 120 9.11 24.32 -1.06
CA GLY A 120 8.37 24.95 0.03
C GLY A 120 6.85 24.86 -0.06
N GLN A 121 6.28 24.23 -1.09
CA GLN A 121 4.84 24.00 -1.19
C GLN A 121 4.51 22.55 -0.80
N PRO A 122 3.84 22.31 0.34
CA PRO A 122 3.50 20.97 0.81
C PRO A 122 2.29 20.37 0.09
N ILE A 123 1.85 20.96 -1.01
CA ILE A 123 0.66 20.56 -1.76
C ILE A 123 1.06 20.17 -3.18
N THR A 124 0.61 19.01 -3.62
CA THR A 124 0.73 18.52 -5.00
C THR A 124 -0.63 18.15 -5.55
N THR A 125 -0.80 18.26 -6.86
CA THR A 125 -1.97 17.75 -7.57
C THR A 125 -1.66 16.42 -8.22
N GLY A 126 -2.63 15.49 -8.24
CA GLY A 126 -2.39 14.18 -8.83
C GLY A 126 -3.50 13.18 -8.60
N TRP A 127 -3.13 11.92 -8.70
CA TRP A 127 -3.99 10.78 -8.38
C TRP A 127 -3.45 10.04 -7.16
N SER A 128 -4.32 9.64 -6.24
CA SER A 128 -3.96 8.84 -5.08
C SER A 128 -4.35 7.38 -5.30
N TYR A 129 -3.49 6.47 -4.90
CA TYR A 129 -3.71 5.02 -4.98
C TYR A 129 -3.64 4.42 -3.59
N ALA A 130 -4.69 3.69 -3.20
CA ALA A 130 -4.71 2.85 -2.01
C ALA A 130 -4.12 1.48 -2.35
N TRP A 131 -3.16 1.05 -1.55
CA TRP A 131 -2.47 -0.23 -1.68
C TRP A 131 -2.77 -1.10 -0.47
N LEU A 132 -3.05 -2.36 -0.74
CA LEU A 132 -3.15 -3.42 0.25
C LEU A 132 -2.02 -4.41 -0.01
N ALA A 133 -1.19 -4.66 0.98
CA ALA A 133 -0.08 -5.61 0.88
C ALA A 133 0.06 -6.46 2.14
N GLN A 134 0.35 -7.75 1.98
CA GLN A 134 0.76 -8.61 3.09
C GLN A 134 2.16 -8.23 3.54
N LEU A 135 2.35 -8.20 4.85
CA LEU A 135 3.62 -7.94 5.51
C LEU A 135 4.34 -9.24 5.86
N ASN A 136 5.65 -9.14 5.95
CA ASN A 136 6.53 -10.22 6.35
C ASN A 136 7.17 -9.89 7.71
N PHE A 137 7.35 -10.89 8.57
CA PHE A 137 8.05 -10.74 9.86
C PHE A 137 9.49 -11.26 9.83
N THR A 138 10.02 -11.49 8.64
CA THR A 138 11.43 -11.85 8.46
C THR A 138 12.34 -10.62 8.44
N HIS A 139 13.64 -10.86 8.30
CA HIS A 139 14.65 -9.78 8.26
C HIS A 139 14.71 -9.04 6.92
N ASP A 140 13.91 -9.42 5.95
CA ASP A 140 13.80 -8.71 4.66
C ASP A 140 12.61 -7.74 4.64
N SER A 141 12.62 -6.78 3.72
CA SER A 141 11.55 -5.78 3.55
C SER A 141 10.63 -6.07 2.37
N TRP A 142 10.55 -7.33 1.94
CA TRP A 142 9.61 -7.70 0.90
C TRP A 142 8.17 -7.70 1.42
N THR A 143 7.28 -7.11 0.64
CA THR A 143 5.83 -7.21 0.85
C THR A 143 5.19 -7.99 -0.29
N ALA A 144 3.97 -8.46 -0.11
CA ALA A 144 3.17 -8.98 -1.21
C ALA A 144 2.00 -8.02 -1.49
N PRO A 145 2.09 -7.13 -2.47
CA PRO A 145 0.95 -6.34 -2.91
C PRO A 145 -0.17 -7.27 -3.41
N LEU A 146 -1.36 -7.12 -2.84
CA LEU A 146 -2.54 -7.93 -3.15
C LEU A 146 -3.58 -7.14 -3.92
N ASP A 147 -3.64 -5.83 -3.70
CA ASP A 147 -4.54 -4.94 -4.43
C ASP A 147 -3.96 -3.53 -4.51
N VAL A 148 -4.36 -2.85 -5.58
CA VAL A 148 -4.10 -1.42 -5.77
C VAL A 148 -5.30 -0.78 -6.45
N GLN A 149 -5.88 0.24 -5.81
CA GLN A 149 -7.05 0.95 -6.32
C GLN A 149 -6.84 2.45 -6.28
N ARG A 150 -7.28 3.16 -7.32
CA ARG A 150 -7.25 4.61 -7.33
C ARG A 150 -8.38 5.17 -6.47
N VAL A 151 -8.03 6.04 -5.53
CA VAL A 151 -9.02 6.83 -4.78
C VAL A 151 -9.53 7.94 -5.71
N GLN A 152 -10.83 7.94 -6.00
CA GLN A 152 -11.45 8.96 -6.84
C GLN A 152 -11.26 10.35 -6.24
N ALA A 153 -11.16 11.38 -7.09
CA ALA A 153 -11.09 12.76 -6.64
C ALA A 153 -12.32 13.09 -5.77
N GLY A 154 -12.08 13.55 -4.54
CA GLY A 154 -13.15 13.76 -3.56
C GLY A 154 -13.67 12.50 -2.88
N GLY A 155 -13.19 11.32 -3.25
CA GLY A 155 -13.58 10.06 -2.64
C GLY A 155 -13.03 9.87 -1.23
N ASN A 156 -13.56 8.86 -0.55
CA ASN A 156 -13.16 8.49 0.81
C ASN A 156 -12.14 7.34 0.79
N ALA A 157 -10.90 7.63 1.19
CA ALA A 157 -9.84 6.62 1.27
C ALA A 157 -10.17 5.49 2.28
N HIS A 158 -10.93 5.78 3.34
CA HIS A 158 -11.38 4.76 4.29
C HIS A 158 -12.33 3.75 3.64
N ALA A 159 -13.28 4.24 2.84
CA ALA A 159 -14.21 3.37 2.13
C ALA A 159 -13.49 2.49 1.08
N VAL A 160 -12.48 3.04 0.37
CA VAL A 160 -11.67 2.25 -0.57
C VAL A 160 -10.88 1.17 0.18
N ALA A 161 -10.23 1.53 1.30
CA ALA A 161 -9.49 0.57 2.13
C ALA A 161 -10.42 -0.52 2.70
N ALA A 162 -11.62 -0.15 3.16
CA ALA A 162 -12.61 -1.11 3.64
C ALA A 162 -13.06 -2.06 2.54
N ALA A 163 -13.32 -1.57 1.33
CA ALA A 163 -13.68 -2.41 0.18
C ALA A 163 -12.55 -3.41 -0.16
N GLN A 164 -11.29 -2.96 -0.13
CA GLN A 164 -10.13 -3.85 -0.34
C GLN A 164 -10.04 -4.94 0.74
N ILE A 165 -10.36 -4.60 1.99
CA ILE A 165 -10.38 -5.56 3.11
C ILE A 165 -11.51 -6.57 2.91
N TRP A 166 -12.72 -6.12 2.57
CA TRP A 166 -13.86 -6.97 2.29
C TRP A 166 -13.54 -8.00 1.21
N GLU A 167 -13.06 -7.52 0.07
CA GLU A 167 -12.67 -8.39 -1.05
C GLU A 167 -11.56 -9.39 -0.68
N LEU A 168 -10.64 -9.04 0.22
CA LEU A 168 -9.61 -9.95 0.69
C LEU A 168 -10.18 -11.00 1.66
N VAL A 169 -10.98 -10.57 2.65
CA VAL A 169 -11.54 -11.45 3.68
C VAL A 169 -12.42 -12.55 3.07
N GLU A 170 -13.20 -12.23 2.04
CA GLU A 170 -13.99 -13.22 1.30
C GLU A 170 -13.15 -14.36 0.68
N ARG A 171 -11.84 -14.13 0.49
CA ARG A 171 -10.90 -15.11 -0.10
C ARG A 171 -10.06 -15.85 0.94
N LEU A 172 -10.03 -15.37 2.16
CA LEU A 172 -9.29 -16.03 3.23
C LEU A 172 -10.08 -17.26 3.73
N PRO A 173 -9.37 -18.29 4.22
CA PRO A 173 -10.05 -19.44 4.85
C PRO A 173 -10.90 -18.98 6.05
N ALA A 174 -12.15 -19.44 6.11
CA ALA A 174 -13.09 -19.04 7.16
C ALA A 174 -12.65 -19.47 8.57
N ASP A 175 -11.92 -20.59 8.66
CA ASP A 175 -11.35 -21.17 9.88
C ASP A 175 -9.87 -20.77 10.10
N GLY A 176 -9.37 -19.85 9.28
CA GLY A 176 -8.02 -19.32 9.39
C GLY A 176 -7.84 -18.37 10.58
N PRO A 177 -6.59 -17.97 10.86
CA PRO A 177 -6.31 -16.97 11.89
C PRO A 177 -6.87 -15.60 11.49
N VAL A 178 -7.36 -14.85 12.48
CA VAL A 178 -7.94 -13.52 12.27
C VAL A 178 -6.93 -12.59 11.61
N PRO A 179 -7.23 -12.01 10.44
CA PRO A 179 -6.33 -11.10 9.76
C PRO A 179 -6.21 -9.76 10.49
N LEU A 180 -4.97 -9.26 10.59
CA LEU A 180 -4.65 -7.96 11.17
C LEU A 180 -4.35 -6.94 10.08
N PHE A 181 -5.11 -5.85 10.03
CA PHE A 181 -4.92 -4.76 9.09
C PHE A 181 -4.29 -3.54 9.78
N VAL A 182 -3.13 -3.11 9.28
CA VAL A 182 -2.30 -2.06 9.88
C VAL A 182 -2.35 -0.79 9.04
N PHE A 183 -2.67 0.32 9.70
CA PHE A 183 -2.85 1.64 9.09
C PHE A 183 -1.92 2.68 9.69
N ASP A 184 -1.62 3.70 8.93
CA ASP A 184 -0.89 4.86 9.39
C ASP A 184 -1.83 5.92 10.02
N ALA A 185 -1.25 7.04 10.50
CA ALA A 185 -1.99 8.13 11.14
C ALA A 185 -2.87 8.96 10.18
N GLY A 186 -2.83 8.68 8.88
CA GLY A 186 -3.74 9.27 7.88
C GLY A 186 -5.15 8.69 7.94
N TYR A 187 -5.30 7.54 8.59
CA TYR A 187 -6.60 6.90 8.78
C TYR A 187 -7.19 7.20 10.17
N ASP A 188 -8.49 7.49 10.21
CA ASP A 188 -9.22 7.66 11.47
C ASP A 188 -9.72 6.31 11.97
N PRO A 189 -9.34 5.91 13.22
CA PRO A 189 -9.68 4.59 13.75
C PRO A 189 -11.18 4.33 13.85
N GLU A 190 -11.98 5.36 14.18
CA GLU A 190 -13.43 5.19 14.24
C GLU A 190 -14.06 5.07 12.86
N ALA A 191 -13.56 5.82 11.90
CA ALA A 191 -14.05 5.75 10.52
C ALA A 191 -13.82 4.35 9.95
N ILE A 192 -12.62 3.81 10.10
CA ILE A 192 -12.29 2.44 9.65
C ILE A 192 -13.15 1.41 10.40
N ALA A 193 -13.30 1.51 11.72
CA ALA A 193 -14.12 0.58 12.49
C ALA A 193 -15.61 0.60 12.08
N ARG A 194 -16.12 1.75 11.63
CA ARG A 194 -17.50 1.85 11.12
C ARG A 194 -17.63 1.26 9.72
N GLU A 195 -16.68 1.51 8.83
CA GLU A 195 -16.68 0.92 7.49
C GLU A 195 -16.58 -0.62 7.54
N LEU A 196 -15.93 -1.17 8.58
CA LEU A 196 -15.76 -2.61 8.79
C LEU A 196 -16.72 -3.21 9.82
N ALA A 197 -17.81 -2.51 10.18
CA ALA A 197 -18.70 -2.95 11.26
C ALA A 197 -19.32 -4.34 11.04
N GLU A 198 -19.59 -4.71 9.81
CA GLU A 198 -20.14 -6.04 9.45
C GLU A 198 -19.11 -7.16 9.53
N LEU A 199 -17.81 -6.82 9.50
CA LEU A 199 -16.68 -7.76 9.72
C LEU A 199 -16.21 -7.78 11.18
N ASP A 200 -16.99 -7.16 12.12
CA ASP A 200 -16.62 -7.16 13.53
C ASP A 200 -16.49 -8.60 14.06
N GLY A 201 -15.38 -8.89 14.72
CA GLY A 201 -15.03 -10.24 15.14
C GLY A 201 -14.33 -11.12 14.10
N GLN A 202 -14.35 -10.76 12.82
CA GLN A 202 -13.66 -11.51 11.75
C GLN A 202 -12.30 -10.90 11.40
N VAL A 203 -12.10 -9.62 11.70
CA VAL A 203 -10.85 -8.88 11.41
C VAL A 203 -10.35 -8.14 12.64
N ALA A 204 -9.05 -7.89 12.67
CA ALA A 204 -8.43 -6.98 13.62
C ALA A 204 -7.83 -5.79 12.87
N VAL A 205 -7.93 -4.60 13.45
CA VAL A 205 -7.34 -3.38 12.90
C VAL A 205 -6.38 -2.74 13.89
N LEU A 206 -5.29 -2.19 13.39
CA LEU A 206 -4.27 -1.48 14.13
C LEU A 206 -3.99 -0.14 13.45
N VAL A 207 -4.33 0.97 14.09
CA VAL A 207 -4.20 2.30 13.52
C VAL A 207 -3.23 3.13 14.33
N ARG A 208 -2.25 3.78 13.68
CA ARG A 208 -1.38 4.75 14.35
C ARG A 208 -2.18 5.98 14.76
N LEU A 209 -1.89 6.46 15.96
CA LEU A 209 -2.48 7.67 16.50
C LEU A 209 -1.45 8.82 16.55
N ARG A 210 -1.95 10.04 16.48
CA ARG A 210 -1.17 11.23 16.87
C ARG A 210 -1.14 11.34 18.38
N SER A 211 -0.08 11.90 18.90
CA SER A 211 0.12 12.05 20.37
C SER A 211 -0.86 13.02 21.05
N ASP A 212 -1.56 13.85 20.28
CA ASP A 212 -2.56 14.81 20.78
C ASP A 212 -3.98 14.21 20.98
N ARG A 213 -4.16 12.93 20.68
CA ARG A 213 -5.47 12.26 20.80
C ARG A 213 -5.91 12.06 22.24
N CYS A 214 -7.22 12.17 22.44
CA CYS A 214 -7.89 11.94 23.71
C CYS A 214 -8.90 10.80 23.62
N PHE A 215 -8.94 9.99 24.67
CA PHE A 215 -9.86 8.87 24.83
C PHE A 215 -10.60 8.97 26.17
N TYR A 216 -11.60 8.15 26.36
CA TYR A 216 -12.41 8.11 27.57
C TYR A 216 -12.63 6.65 27.97
N ALA A 217 -12.63 6.41 29.27
CA ALA A 217 -13.19 5.20 29.83
C ALA A 217 -14.73 5.20 29.72
N ASP A 218 -15.35 4.06 29.93
CA ASP A 218 -16.80 3.99 30.10
C ASP A 218 -17.21 4.78 31.34
N PRO A 219 -18.39 5.38 31.33
CA PRO A 219 -18.92 6.07 32.51
C PRO A 219 -19.11 5.07 33.65
N PRO A 220 -18.92 5.48 34.91
CA PRO A 220 -19.23 4.64 36.04
C PRO A 220 -20.72 4.27 36.05
N PRO A 221 -21.08 3.09 36.55
CA PRO A 221 -22.48 2.67 36.64
C PRO A 221 -23.30 3.72 37.44
N VAL A 222 -24.51 3.94 37.01
CA VAL A 222 -25.43 4.86 37.70
C VAL A 222 -25.91 4.19 38.99
N VAL A 223 -25.56 4.75 40.14
CA VAL A 223 -26.06 4.30 41.44
C VAL A 223 -27.14 5.27 41.88
N GLY A 224 -28.36 4.77 42.12
CA GLY A 224 -29.54 5.56 42.56
C GLY A 224 -30.25 6.32 41.42
N GLU A 225 -31.40 6.91 41.75
CA GLU A 225 -32.17 7.75 40.82
C GLU A 225 -31.44 9.07 40.58
N LYS A 226 -30.96 9.29 39.34
CA LYS A 226 -30.36 10.56 38.91
C LYS A 226 -31.27 11.27 37.92
N VAL A 227 -31.63 12.50 38.24
CA VAL A 227 -32.32 13.40 37.32
C VAL A 227 -31.29 13.95 36.31
N GLY A 228 -31.61 13.87 35.02
CA GLY A 228 -30.80 14.42 33.93
C GLY A 228 -30.24 13.39 32.98
N ARG A 229 -29.55 13.88 31.95
CA ARG A 229 -28.97 13.01 30.90
C ARG A 229 -27.83 12.16 31.47
N PRO A 230 -27.84 10.84 31.29
CA PRO A 230 -26.75 9.96 31.73
C PRO A 230 -25.39 10.38 31.14
N ARG A 231 -24.33 10.28 31.93
CA ARG A 231 -22.98 10.50 31.46
C ARG A 231 -22.65 9.43 30.40
N ARG A 232 -22.07 9.87 29.29
CA ARG A 232 -21.65 8.95 28.19
C ARG A 232 -20.18 8.60 28.26
N HIS A 233 -19.38 9.38 28.98
CA HIS A 233 -17.92 9.25 29.06
C HIS A 233 -17.50 9.27 30.52
N GLY A 234 -16.58 8.37 30.87
CA GLY A 234 -15.90 8.34 32.16
C GLY A 234 -14.66 9.21 32.20
N GLN A 235 -13.61 8.70 32.83
CA GLN A 235 -12.33 9.40 32.99
C GLN A 235 -11.72 9.68 31.62
N LYS A 236 -11.14 10.89 31.46
CA LYS A 236 -10.41 11.30 30.24
C LYS A 236 -8.97 10.79 30.29
N PHE A 237 -8.51 10.25 29.19
CA PHE A 237 -7.15 9.84 28.92
C PHE A 237 -6.58 10.70 27.78
N THR A 238 -5.50 11.41 28.01
CA THR A 238 -4.80 12.21 26.99
C THR A 238 -3.46 11.59 26.68
N CYS A 239 -3.22 11.18 25.44
CA CYS A 239 -1.97 10.50 25.05
C CYS A 239 -0.71 11.34 25.36
N ALA A 240 -0.79 12.67 25.31
CA ALA A 240 0.29 13.58 25.62
C ALA A 240 0.54 13.82 27.13
N GLU A 241 -0.43 13.46 28.01
CA GLU A 241 -0.41 13.82 29.42
C GLU A 241 -0.40 12.59 30.32
N GLU A 242 0.79 12.15 30.76
CA GLU A 242 0.95 10.94 31.60
C GLU A 242 0.11 10.96 32.87
N ARG A 243 -0.11 12.13 33.49
CA ARG A 243 -0.95 12.28 34.68
C ARG A 243 -2.40 11.86 34.49
N THR A 244 -2.86 11.75 33.24
CA THR A 244 -4.22 11.32 32.90
C THR A 244 -4.32 9.81 32.69
N TRP A 245 -3.18 9.11 32.67
CA TRP A 245 -3.15 7.68 32.40
C TRP A 245 -3.46 6.91 33.68
N TRP A 246 -4.33 5.94 33.55
CA TRP A 246 -4.56 4.96 34.63
C TRP A 246 -3.69 3.73 34.41
N THR A 247 -3.75 2.79 35.35
CA THR A 247 -3.00 1.54 35.28
C THR A 247 -3.33 0.80 33.97
N PRO A 248 -2.32 0.40 33.17
CA PRO A 248 -2.55 -0.37 31.96
C PRO A 248 -3.20 -1.71 32.29
N THR A 249 -4.10 -2.16 31.41
CA THR A 249 -4.77 -3.46 31.54
C THR A 249 -3.82 -4.62 31.23
N ARG A 250 -2.82 -4.36 30.36
CA ARG A 250 -1.79 -5.32 29.99
C ARG A 250 -0.47 -4.61 29.69
N GLU A 251 0.62 -5.36 29.89
CA GLU A 251 1.96 -4.90 29.57
C GLU A 251 2.79 -6.05 29.00
N HIS A 252 3.69 -5.73 28.05
CA HIS A 252 4.67 -6.64 27.48
C HIS A 252 6.03 -5.94 27.42
N CYS A 253 7.11 -6.66 27.77
CA CYS A 253 8.47 -6.18 27.66
C CYS A 253 9.33 -7.23 26.98
N GLU A 254 10.19 -6.80 26.07
CA GLU A 254 11.17 -7.68 25.44
C GLU A 254 12.44 -6.90 25.05
N GLU A 255 13.54 -7.64 24.85
CA GLU A 255 14.77 -7.09 24.29
C GLU A 255 14.81 -7.33 22.78
N HIS A 256 15.10 -6.27 22.01
CA HIS A 256 15.18 -6.34 20.57
C HIS A 256 16.51 -5.80 20.06
N THR A 257 17.14 -6.50 19.12
CA THR A 257 18.50 -6.18 18.62
C THR A 257 18.65 -4.76 18.09
N GLN A 258 17.64 -4.22 17.42
CA GLN A 258 17.68 -2.89 16.80
C GLN A 258 17.12 -1.79 17.73
N TYR A 259 16.14 -2.10 18.57
CA TYR A 259 15.39 -1.13 19.37
C TYR A 259 15.78 -1.11 20.85
N GLY A 260 16.62 -2.06 21.31
CA GLY A 260 16.93 -2.26 22.72
C GLY A 260 15.70 -2.77 23.46
N ARG A 261 15.51 -2.31 24.69
CA ARG A 261 14.33 -2.65 25.48
C ARG A 261 13.07 -2.02 24.86
N VAL A 262 12.11 -2.88 24.52
CA VAL A 262 10.78 -2.50 24.02
C VAL A 262 9.76 -2.75 25.11
N ARG A 263 8.99 -1.72 25.49
CA ARG A 263 7.89 -1.80 26.44
C ARG A 263 6.60 -1.44 25.74
N VAL A 264 5.61 -2.33 25.82
CA VAL A 264 4.29 -2.12 25.24
C VAL A 264 3.24 -2.16 26.33
N ARG A 265 2.46 -1.08 26.47
CA ARG A 265 1.40 -0.94 27.46
C ARG A 265 0.06 -0.78 26.76
N ALA A 266 -0.99 -1.41 27.30
CA ALA A 266 -2.33 -1.38 26.69
C ALA A 266 -3.41 -0.99 27.69
N TRP A 267 -4.41 -0.23 27.22
CA TRP A 267 -5.60 0.18 27.95
C TRP A 267 -6.83 -0.22 27.15
N ALA A 268 -7.52 -1.26 27.60
CA ALA A 268 -8.70 -1.80 26.93
C ALA A 268 -9.96 -0.98 27.21
N GLY A 269 -10.96 -1.08 26.35
CA GLY A 269 -12.29 -0.49 26.54
C GLY A 269 -12.34 1.02 26.39
N VAL A 270 -11.32 1.66 25.83
CA VAL A 270 -11.32 3.10 25.60
C VAL A 270 -12.08 3.47 24.34
N HIS A 271 -12.66 4.68 24.34
CA HIS A 271 -13.37 5.23 23.19
C HIS A 271 -13.09 6.73 23.03
N THR A 272 -13.33 7.26 21.83
CA THR A 272 -13.23 8.70 21.58
C THR A 272 -14.52 9.41 22.00
N LYS A 273 -14.49 10.73 22.12
CA LYS A 273 -15.69 11.52 22.37
C LYS A 273 -16.57 11.51 21.12
N THR A 274 -17.80 11.01 21.25
CA THR A 274 -18.77 11.08 20.16
C THR A 274 -19.22 12.53 19.95
N HIS A 275 -18.80 13.14 18.85
CA HIS A 275 -19.32 14.43 18.44
C HIS A 275 -20.64 14.22 17.70
N ASN A 276 -21.73 14.77 18.26
CA ASN A 276 -22.96 14.95 17.52
C ASN A 276 -22.72 16.09 16.51
N HIS A 277 -22.26 15.80 15.33
CA HIS A 277 -22.46 16.72 14.22
C HIS A 277 -23.91 16.54 13.76
N PRO A 278 -24.76 17.56 13.87
CA PRO A 278 -26.06 17.54 13.22
C PRO A 278 -25.86 17.67 11.72
N ALA A 279 -25.58 16.55 11.04
CA ALA A 279 -25.82 16.47 9.62
C ALA A 279 -27.33 16.61 9.46
N LYS A 280 -27.77 17.76 8.97
CA LYS A 280 -29.14 18.16 8.58
C LYS A 280 -30.21 17.12 8.91
N GLY A 281 -30.89 17.31 10.04
CA GLY A 281 -32.19 16.69 10.35
C GLY A 281 -32.20 15.30 11.00
N SER A 282 -31.06 14.69 11.34
CA SER A 282 -31.04 13.39 12.01
C SER A 282 -30.30 13.46 13.35
N TYR A 283 -31.05 13.40 14.45
CA TYR A 283 -30.54 13.27 15.83
C TYR A 283 -30.04 11.84 16.15
N ARG A 284 -29.69 11.04 15.15
CA ARG A 284 -29.13 9.70 15.41
C ARG A 284 -27.76 9.82 16.07
N THR A 285 -27.71 9.47 17.34
CA THR A 285 -26.46 9.38 18.11
C THR A 285 -25.60 8.28 17.51
N LYS A 286 -24.41 8.63 17.03
CA LYS A 286 -23.44 7.62 16.55
C LYS A 286 -23.10 6.68 17.72
N ALA A 287 -23.07 5.37 17.43
CA ALA A 287 -22.63 4.37 18.40
C ALA A 287 -21.19 4.63 18.83
N VAL A 288 -20.89 4.36 20.09
CA VAL A 288 -19.54 4.46 20.64
C VAL A 288 -18.72 3.30 20.09
N VAL A 289 -17.59 3.62 19.47
CA VAL A 289 -16.63 2.62 18.99
C VAL A 289 -15.55 2.44 20.07
N ARG A 290 -15.52 1.25 20.69
CA ARG A 290 -14.53 0.88 21.70
C ARG A 290 -13.34 0.18 21.05
N GLY A 291 -12.17 0.36 21.65
CA GLY A 291 -10.94 -0.34 21.24
C GLY A 291 -9.93 -0.38 22.38
N THR A 292 -8.73 -0.79 22.07
CA THR A 292 -7.59 -0.83 22.99
C THR A 292 -6.56 0.20 22.54
N LEU A 293 -6.23 1.13 23.43
CA LEU A 293 -5.13 2.06 23.24
C LEU A 293 -3.82 1.33 23.57
N VAL A 294 -2.81 1.45 22.73
CA VAL A 294 -1.52 0.80 22.90
C VAL A 294 -0.42 1.83 22.79
N LEU A 295 0.47 1.86 23.77
CA LEU A 295 1.70 2.66 23.78
C LEU A 295 2.90 1.74 23.63
N VAL A 296 3.68 1.99 22.59
CA VAL A 296 4.98 1.34 22.37
C VAL A 296 6.09 2.33 22.72
N GLU A 297 6.99 1.92 23.61
CA GLU A 297 8.19 2.69 24.01
C GLU A 297 9.41 1.86 23.70
N VAL A 298 10.43 2.49 23.10
CA VAL A 298 11.69 1.84 22.75
C VAL A 298 12.87 2.58 23.34
N GLU A 299 13.90 1.85 23.73
CA GLU A 299 15.10 2.42 24.31
C GLU A 299 15.90 3.22 23.28
N ARG A 300 15.99 2.72 22.03
CA ARG A 300 16.73 3.36 20.94
C ARG A 300 16.02 3.21 19.61
N LEU A 301 16.35 4.08 18.65
CA LEU A 301 15.89 3.98 17.28
C LEU A 301 17.08 3.70 16.35
N PRO A 302 16.94 2.81 15.38
CA PRO A 302 17.98 2.58 14.36
C PRO A 302 18.31 3.90 13.65
N ARG A 303 19.58 4.33 13.70
CA ARG A 303 20.12 5.49 12.95
C ARG A 303 19.57 6.88 13.30
N GLN A 304 18.82 7.08 14.40
CA GLN A 304 18.27 8.39 14.75
C GLN A 304 18.32 8.67 16.26
N THR A 305 18.72 9.89 16.63
CA THR A 305 18.90 10.32 18.03
C THR A 305 17.78 11.24 18.54
N ARG A 306 16.91 11.80 17.67
CA ARG A 306 16.02 12.93 18.01
C ARG A 306 14.51 12.65 17.87
N ILE A 307 14.05 11.43 17.64
CA ILE A 307 12.62 11.15 17.46
C ILE A 307 12.02 10.63 18.77
N PRO A 308 10.75 10.96 19.06
CA PRO A 308 10.06 10.40 20.21
C PRO A 308 10.14 8.88 20.16
N ARG A 309 10.69 8.29 21.21
CA ARG A 309 10.78 6.83 21.37
C ARG A 309 9.44 6.23 21.79
N ARG A 310 8.36 6.96 21.53
CA ARG A 310 6.98 6.63 21.89
C ARG A 310 6.10 6.63 20.68
N LEU A 311 5.26 5.61 20.58
CA LEU A 311 4.32 5.41 19.48
C LEU A 311 2.96 5.01 20.05
N TRP A 312 1.91 5.75 19.70
CA TRP A 312 0.54 5.44 20.05
C TRP A 312 -0.15 4.70 18.93
N LEU A 313 -0.82 3.59 19.28
CA LEU A 313 -1.62 2.76 18.38
C LEU A 313 -3.02 2.58 18.99
N TRP A 314 -3.99 2.33 18.14
CA TRP A 314 -5.32 1.92 18.53
C TRP A 314 -5.64 0.60 17.86
N TRP A 315 -6.03 -0.37 18.66
CA TRP A 315 -6.36 -1.71 18.20
C TRP A 315 -7.83 -2.01 18.45
N ARG A 316 -8.46 -2.69 17.49
CA ARG A 316 -9.79 -3.30 17.63
C ARG A 316 -9.78 -4.64 16.91
N GLY A 317 -10.29 -5.67 17.54
CA GLY A 317 -10.41 -7.03 17.00
C GLY A 317 -11.01 -7.96 18.04
N PRO A 318 -11.23 -9.24 17.69
CA PRO A 318 -11.75 -10.24 18.62
C PRO A 318 -10.71 -10.61 19.68
N GLY A 319 -11.19 -10.95 20.85
CA GLY A 319 -10.36 -11.41 21.97
C GLY A 319 -9.43 -10.34 22.55
N GLN A 320 -8.25 -10.75 22.92
CA GLN A 320 -7.21 -9.87 23.48
C GLN A 320 -6.04 -9.76 22.51
N PRO A 321 -5.48 -8.54 22.32
CA PRO A 321 -4.36 -8.35 21.41
C PRO A 321 -3.08 -9.01 21.93
N ASP A 322 -2.31 -9.63 21.02
CA ASP A 322 -0.92 -9.97 21.30
C ASP A 322 -0.04 -8.72 21.11
N LEU A 323 0.43 -8.15 22.24
CA LEU A 323 1.18 -6.90 22.24
C LEU A 323 2.53 -7.03 21.53
N ALA A 324 3.15 -8.22 21.54
CA ALA A 324 4.40 -8.47 20.81
C ALA A 324 4.16 -8.44 19.29
N VAL A 325 3.05 -9.02 18.83
CA VAL A 325 2.67 -8.98 17.42
C VAL A 325 2.32 -7.56 16.98
N LEU A 326 1.54 -6.81 17.76
CA LEU A 326 1.07 -5.47 17.38
C LEU A 326 2.21 -4.50 17.10
N TRP A 327 3.20 -4.40 17.99
CA TRP A 327 4.29 -3.44 17.77
C TRP A 327 5.17 -3.84 16.59
N ARG A 328 5.42 -5.14 16.39
CA ARG A 328 6.18 -5.66 15.25
C ARG A 328 5.43 -5.42 13.94
N ALA A 329 4.12 -5.70 13.91
CA ALA A 329 3.27 -5.44 12.76
C ALA A 329 3.32 -3.98 12.33
N TYR A 330 3.30 -3.06 13.30
CA TYR A 330 3.40 -1.64 12.99
C TYR A 330 4.79 -1.26 12.46
N VAL A 331 5.86 -1.83 13.00
CA VAL A 331 7.23 -1.61 12.48
C VAL A 331 7.35 -2.11 11.05
N HIS A 332 6.87 -3.32 10.76
CA HIS A 332 6.90 -3.89 9.42
C HIS A 332 5.97 -3.18 8.41
N ARG A 333 5.01 -2.36 8.86
CA ARG A 333 4.26 -1.48 7.95
C ARG A 333 5.17 -0.58 7.11
N PHE A 334 6.34 -0.19 7.63
CA PHE A 334 7.33 0.58 6.87
C PHE A 334 7.88 -0.14 5.65
N ASP A 335 7.77 -1.45 5.57
CA ASP A 335 8.18 -2.22 4.39
C ASP A 335 7.31 -1.88 3.17
N LEU A 336 6.05 -1.47 3.38
CA LEU A 336 5.21 -0.94 2.30
C LEU A 336 5.75 0.39 1.76
N GLU A 337 6.33 1.25 2.60
CA GLU A 337 6.99 2.48 2.15
C GLU A 337 8.27 2.19 1.34
N HIS A 338 9.01 1.13 1.71
CA HIS A 338 10.12 0.62 0.92
C HIS A 338 9.66 0.11 -0.45
N THR A 339 8.53 -0.59 -0.50
CA THR A 339 7.88 -1.03 -1.74
C THR A 339 7.50 0.15 -2.62
N TYR A 340 6.88 1.20 -2.07
CA TYR A 340 6.58 2.43 -2.83
C TYR A 340 7.82 3.11 -3.38
N ARG A 341 8.86 3.22 -2.56
CA ARG A 341 10.14 3.80 -2.99
C ARG A 341 10.72 3.01 -4.16
N PHE A 342 10.75 1.70 -4.07
CA PHE A 342 11.22 0.84 -5.13
C PHE A 342 10.36 0.97 -6.40
N CYS A 343 9.04 0.94 -6.28
CA CYS A 343 8.13 1.15 -7.41
C CYS A 343 8.33 2.51 -8.07
N LYS A 344 8.49 3.59 -7.30
CA LYS A 344 8.69 4.96 -7.82
C LYS A 344 10.08 5.15 -8.44
N GLN A 345 11.12 4.71 -7.74
CA GLN A 345 12.51 5.03 -8.10
C GLN A 345 13.17 4.00 -9.01
N THR A 346 12.62 2.78 -9.10
CA THR A 346 13.24 1.70 -9.85
C THR A 346 12.32 1.14 -10.94
N LEU A 347 11.03 0.96 -10.65
CA LEU A 347 10.05 0.46 -11.61
C LEU A 347 9.29 1.58 -12.34
N ASN A 348 9.72 2.83 -12.18
CA ASN A 348 9.17 3.98 -12.90
C ASN A 348 7.67 4.24 -12.65
N TRP A 349 7.09 3.87 -11.50
CA TRP A 349 5.66 3.97 -11.27
C TRP A 349 5.08 5.36 -11.56
N THR A 350 5.75 6.42 -11.17
CA THR A 350 5.26 7.80 -11.35
C THR A 350 5.91 8.55 -12.50
N THR A 351 6.74 7.88 -13.31
CA THR A 351 7.48 8.49 -14.42
C THR A 351 6.62 8.78 -15.65
N PRO A 352 5.70 7.87 -16.11
CA PRO A 352 4.95 8.10 -17.33
C PRO A 352 4.01 9.30 -17.24
N ARG A 353 4.01 10.14 -18.27
CA ARG A 353 3.10 11.28 -18.39
C ARG A 353 1.81 10.87 -19.09
N VAL A 354 1.09 9.92 -18.50
CA VAL A 354 -0.20 9.46 -19.01
C VAL A 354 -1.28 10.53 -18.85
N ARG A 355 -2.28 10.53 -19.73
CA ARG A 355 -3.31 11.58 -19.82
C ARG A 355 -4.56 11.28 -19.01
N THR A 356 -4.92 10.01 -18.89
CA THR A 356 -6.18 9.62 -18.26
C THR A 356 -5.93 8.76 -17.01
N PRO A 357 -6.84 8.80 -16.03
CA PRO A 357 -6.78 7.93 -14.88
C PRO A 357 -6.73 6.44 -15.23
N GLN A 358 -7.45 6.02 -16.29
CA GLN A 358 -7.48 4.63 -16.75
C GLN A 358 -6.12 4.15 -17.26
N GLN A 359 -5.37 5.03 -17.94
CA GLN A 359 -3.98 4.74 -18.32
C GLN A 359 -3.09 4.59 -17.08
N ALA A 360 -3.31 5.43 -16.08
CA ALA A 360 -2.58 5.36 -14.81
C ALA A 360 -2.93 4.08 -14.04
N ASP A 361 -4.19 3.66 -14.05
CA ASP A 361 -4.64 2.42 -13.40
C ASP A 361 -3.96 1.19 -14.03
N ARG A 362 -3.94 1.09 -15.37
CA ARG A 362 -3.23 0.02 -16.10
C ARG A 362 -1.74 0.01 -15.79
N TRP A 363 -1.13 1.18 -15.82
CA TRP A 363 0.30 1.31 -15.51
C TRP A 363 0.61 0.88 -14.08
N THR A 364 -0.21 1.27 -13.12
CA THR A 364 -0.04 0.90 -11.72
C THR A 364 -0.12 -0.61 -11.53
N TRP A 365 -1.05 -1.28 -12.22
CA TRP A 365 -1.11 -2.75 -12.24
C TRP A 365 0.12 -3.38 -12.87
N LEU A 366 0.62 -2.88 -14.00
CA LEU A 366 1.87 -3.39 -14.61
C LEU A 366 3.05 -3.29 -13.64
N VAL A 367 3.19 -2.18 -12.93
CA VAL A 367 4.25 -2.01 -11.92
C VAL A 367 4.06 -2.97 -10.74
N THR A 368 2.83 -3.17 -10.27
CA THR A 368 2.50 -4.14 -9.21
C THR A 368 2.86 -5.57 -9.63
N LEU A 369 2.55 -5.94 -10.86
CA LEU A 369 2.89 -7.26 -11.41
C LEU A 369 4.39 -7.42 -11.64
N ALA A 370 5.09 -6.36 -12.07
CA ALA A 370 6.56 -6.36 -12.18
C ALA A 370 7.22 -6.60 -10.82
N TYR A 371 6.77 -5.90 -9.78
CA TYR A 371 7.23 -6.12 -8.42
C TYR A 371 6.96 -7.56 -7.95
N THR A 372 5.77 -8.10 -8.24
CA THR A 372 5.40 -9.46 -7.88
C THR A 372 6.27 -10.49 -8.60
N GLN A 373 6.60 -10.30 -9.89
CA GLN A 373 7.55 -11.16 -10.60
C GLN A 373 8.92 -11.19 -9.91
N LEU A 374 9.45 -10.02 -9.55
CA LEU A 374 10.74 -9.92 -8.85
C LEU A 374 10.68 -10.63 -7.49
N ARG A 375 9.58 -10.46 -6.75
CA ARG A 375 9.38 -11.13 -5.47
C ARG A 375 9.37 -12.66 -5.62
N LEU A 376 8.68 -13.18 -6.61
CA LEU A 376 8.64 -14.62 -6.88
C LEU A 376 10.00 -15.17 -7.33
N ALA A 377 10.77 -14.39 -8.08
CA ALA A 377 12.09 -14.77 -8.55
C ALA A 377 13.19 -14.74 -7.46
N ARG A 378 12.95 -14.10 -6.32
CA ARG A 378 13.99 -13.78 -5.31
C ARG A 378 14.79 -14.98 -4.80
N ARG A 379 14.19 -16.19 -4.81
CA ARG A 379 14.83 -17.43 -4.37
C ARG A 379 15.61 -18.15 -5.46
N SER A 380 15.36 -17.82 -6.72
CA SER A 380 15.99 -18.46 -7.88
C SER A 380 17.08 -17.63 -8.53
N ILE A 381 17.31 -16.44 -8.02
CA ILE A 381 18.30 -15.53 -8.55
C ILE A 381 19.54 -15.57 -7.66
N GLU A 382 20.68 -15.82 -8.28
CA GLU A 382 21.99 -15.62 -7.66
C GLU A 382 22.33 -14.13 -7.64
N ASP A 383 22.97 -13.66 -6.58
CA ASP A 383 23.37 -12.27 -6.48
C ASP A 383 24.52 -11.96 -7.46
N VAL A 384 24.26 -11.06 -8.38
CA VAL A 384 25.30 -10.55 -9.28
C VAL A 384 26.11 -9.51 -8.51
N HIS A 385 27.18 -9.97 -7.86
CA HIS A 385 28.12 -9.09 -7.15
C HIS A 385 29.07 -8.45 -8.15
N LEU A 386 29.07 -7.13 -8.21
CA LEU A 386 29.95 -6.38 -9.10
C LEU A 386 31.31 -6.11 -8.41
N PRO A 387 32.45 -6.07 -9.16
CA PRO A 387 33.80 -5.96 -8.58
C PRO A 387 34.02 -4.73 -7.67
N TRP A 388 33.25 -3.68 -7.86
CA TRP A 388 33.34 -2.44 -7.09
C TRP A 388 32.38 -2.36 -5.90
N GLU A 389 31.57 -3.39 -5.70
CA GLU A 389 30.62 -3.43 -4.58
C GLU A 389 31.30 -3.92 -3.30
N PRO A 390 30.87 -3.41 -2.12
CA PRO A 390 31.38 -3.91 -0.84
C PRO A 390 31.09 -5.42 -0.69
N PRO A 391 31.96 -6.17 0.00
CA PRO A 391 31.74 -7.60 0.24
C PRO A 391 30.35 -7.87 0.83
N GLN A 392 29.73 -8.96 0.39
CA GLN A 392 28.45 -9.38 0.94
C GLN A 392 28.57 -9.70 2.43
N ARG A 393 27.58 -9.26 3.21
CA ARG A 393 27.47 -9.67 4.61
C ARG A 393 26.99 -11.12 4.67
N PRO A 394 27.68 -12.00 5.41
CA PRO A 394 27.34 -13.44 5.47
C PRO A 394 25.93 -13.74 6.01
N ASP A 395 25.34 -12.80 6.74
CA ASP A 395 24.04 -12.91 7.39
C ASP A 395 22.83 -12.55 6.47
N ARG A 396 23.11 -12.04 5.26
CA ARG A 396 22.03 -11.73 4.28
C ARG A 396 21.55 -12.98 3.58
N ARG A 397 20.48 -13.58 4.09
CA ARG A 397 19.85 -14.76 3.49
C ARG A 397 18.98 -14.47 2.27
N MET A 398 18.48 -13.23 2.12
CA MET A 398 17.56 -12.87 1.04
C MET A 398 18.01 -11.60 0.31
N LEU A 399 17.90 -11.62 -1.02
CA LEU A 399 18.21 -10.48 -1.88
C LEU A 399 17.16 -9.37 -1.74
N THR A 400 17.62 -8.13 -1.77
CA THR A 400 16.72 -6.96 -1.85
C THR A 400 16.08 -6.88 -3.23
N ALA A 401 14.94 -6.18 -3.35
CA ALA A 401 14.26 -6.00 -4.63
C ALA A 401 15.17 -5.40 -5.73
N ALA A 402 16.07 -4.49 -5.35
CA ALA A 402 17.04 -3.91 -6.28
C ALA A 402 18.05 -4.95 -6.80
N ARG A 403 18.54 -5.84 -5.93
CA ARG A 403 19.49 -6.90 -6.31
C ARG A 403 18.81 -7.95 -7.19
N VAL A 404 17.62 -8.39 -6.81
CA VAL A 404 16.83 -9.31 -7.64
C VAL A 404 16.59 -8.72 -9.03
N ARG A 405 16.20 -7.44 -9.12
CA ARG A 405 16.00 -6.79 -10.40
C ARG A 405 17.28 -6.71 -11.24
N GLN A 406 18.43 -6.47 -10.64
CA GLN A 406 19.70 -6.39 -11.35
C GLN A 406 20.05 -7.71 -12.07
N ALA A 407 19.75 -8.83 -11.42
CA ALA A 407 19.99 -10.17 -11.98
C ALA A 407 18.82 -10.73 -12.81
N PHE A 408 17.63 -10.18 -12.68
CA PHE A 408 16.42 -10.67 -13.35
C PHE A 408 16.51 -10.73 -14.89
N PRO A 409 17.20 -9.82 -15.61
CA PRO A 409 17.33 -9.93 -17.06
C PRO A 409 17.92 -11.26 -17.52
N GLN A 410 18.87 -11.83 -16.78
CA GLN A 410 19.47 -13.13 -17.12
C GLN A 410 18.44 -14.27 -16.95
N LEU A 411 17.66 -14.22 -15.88
CA LEU A 411 16.56 -15.18 -15.66
C LEU A 411 15.50 -15.05 -16.75
N LEU A 412 15.17 -13.82 -17.15
CA LEU A 412 14.14 -13.57 -18.16
C LEU A 412 14.51 -14.12 -19.55
N LEU A 413 15.80 -14.18 -19.90
CA LEU A 413 16.27 -14.81 -21.13
C LEU A 413 15.99 -16.32 -21.19
N THR A 414 15.83 -16.97 -20.04
CA THR A 414 15.52 -18.41 -19.94
C THR A 414 14.01 -18.68 -19.82
N LEU A 415 13.21 -17.62 -19.60
CA LEU A 415 11.76 -17.69 -19.51
C LEU A 415 11.14 -17.38 -20.87
N ASP A 416 10.23 -18.27 -21.32
CA ASP A 416 9.43 -17.99 -22.50
C ASP A 416 8.50 -16.79 -22.27
N THR A 417 8.23 -16.06 -23.35
CA THR A 417 7.21 -15.04 -23.35
C THR A 417 5.90 -15.57 -23.93
N PRO A 418 4.75 -15.41 -23.24
CA PRO A 418 3.45 -15.76 -23.81
C PRO A 418 2.97 -14.77 -24.88
N ALA A 419 3.62 -13.62 -25.01
CA ALA A 419 3.26 -12.61 -26.01
C ALA A 419 3.63 -13.07 -27.42
N ASN A 420 2.71 -12.92 -28.36
CA ASN A 420 2.94 -13.23 -29.77
C ASN A 420 3.99 -12.30 -30.40
N ALA A 421 4.66 -12.80 -31.40
CA ALA A 421 5.59 -12.00 -32.19
C ALA A 421 4.90 -10.78 -32.82
N PRO A 422 5.57 -9.63 -32.93
CA PRO A 422 5.01 -8.48 -33.59
C PRO A 422 4.66 -8.77 -35.05
N LYS A 423 3.47 -8.38 -35.47
CA LYS A 423 3.10 -8.47 -36.88
C LYS A 423 3.90 -7.44 -37.68
N PRO A 424 4.34 -7.75 -38.91
CA PRO A 424 4.92 -6.77 -39.81
C PRO A 424 3.95 -5.57 -39.95
N CYS A 425 4.46 -4.37 -39.80
CA CYS A 425 3.66 -3.16 -39.98
C CYS A 425 4.37 -2.24 -40.98
N GLY A 426 3.58 -1.68 -41.90
CA GLY A 426 4.03 -0.66 -42.82
C GLY A 426 4.39 0.67 -42.12
N ARG A 427 4.77 1.67 -42.88
CA ARG A 427 4.91 3.03 -42.36
C ARG A 427 3.53 3.58 -42.01
N SER A 428 3.44 4.26 -40.87
CA SER A 428 2.22 5.00 -40.51
C SER A 428 1.93 6.05 -41.60
N PRO A 429 0.67 6.19 -42.03
CA PRO A 429 0.32 7.21 -43.05
C PRO A 429 0.61 8.65 -42.60
N GLY A 430 1.00 8.82 -41.35
CA GLY A 430 1.22 10.13 -40.78
C GLY A 430 -0.07 10.88 -40.52
N ARG A 431 0.05 12.16 -40.19
CA ARG A 431 -1.10 13.03 -39.99
C ARG A 431 -1.61 13.50 -41.32
N PRO A 432 -2.95 13.46 -41.58
CA PRO A 432 -3.52 14.02 -42.81
C PRO A 432 -3.12 15.48 -42.99
N LYS A 433 -2.77 15.86 -44.25
CA LYS A 433 -2.40 17.24 -44.57
C LYS A 433 -3.52 18.18 -44.18
N GLY A 434 -3.24 19.25 -43.45
CA GLY A 434 -4.25 20.22 -42.99
C GLY A 434 -5.00 19.84 -41.71
N ALA A 435 -4.80 18.64 -41.15
CA ALA A 435 -5.42 18.27 -39.87
C ALA A 435 -4.86 19.11 -38.73
N ARG A 436 -5.70 19.91 -38.08
CA ARG A 436 -5.39 20.67 -36.88
C ARG A 436 -5.86 19.91 -35.64
N SER A 437 -5.01 19.81 -34.62
CA SER A 437 -5.48 19.33 -33.30
C SER A 437 -6.19 20.48 -32.59
N GLY A 438 -7.42 20.28 -32.19
CA GLY A 438 -8.09 21.19 -31.27
C GLY A 438 -7.32 21.30 -29.94
N ARG A 439 -7.53 22.39 -29.23
CA ARG A 439 -6.98 22.58 -27.88
C ARG A 439 -7.62 21.53 -26.94
N ALA A 440 -6.78 20.80 -26.23
CA ALA A 440 -7.30 19.83 -25.26
C ALA A 440 -8.06 20.53 -24.12
N PRO A 441 -9.19 19.98 -23.66
CA PRO A 441 -9.92 20.55 -22.54
C PRO A 441 -9.05 20.54 -21.26
N ARG A 442 -9.21 21.57 -20.45
CA ARG A 442 -8.56 21.66 -19.14
C ARG A 442 -9.50 21.17 -18.05
N PHE A 443 -8.97 20.43 -17.09
CA PHE A 443 -9.70 19.90 -15.95
C PHE A 443 -9.09 20.46 -14.67
N PRO A 444 -9.82 21.28 -13.90
CA PRO A 444 -9.34 21.76 -12.61
C PRO A 444 -9.16 20.57 -11.65
N ALA A 445 -8.16 20.69 -10.76
CA ALA A 445 -7.98 19.70 -9.70
C ALA A 445 -9.12 19.84 -8.67
N PHE A 446 -9.61 18.71 -8.17
CA PHE A 446 -10.65 18.70 -7.15
C PHE A 446 -10.11 19.24 -5.83
N LYS A 447 -10.77 20.25 -5.28
CA LYS A 447 -10.48 20.79 -3.95
C LYS A 447 -11.52 20.23 -2.97
N LYS A 448 -11.07 19.45 -2.00
CA LYS A 448 -11.96 18.99 -0.92
C LYS A 448 -12.51 20.21 -0.21
N ALA A 449 -13.83 20.30 -0.06
CA ALA A 449 -14.45 21.32 0.78
C ALA A 449 -13.92 21.18 2.22
N ALA A 450 -13.61 22.31 2.85
CA ALA A 450 -13.08 22.34 4.21
C ALA A 450 -14.15 21.89 5.23
#